data_50f314e41a0208e6a112c9e3c0be0503
#
_entry.id   50f314e41a0208e6a112c9e3c0be0503
#
_cell.length_a   1.000
_cell.length_b   1.000
_cell.length_c   1.000
_cell.angle_alpha   90.00
_cell.angle_beta   90.00
_cell.angle_gamma   90.00
#
_symmetry.space_group_name_H-M   'P 1'
#
loop_
_entity.id
_entity.type
_entity.pdbx_description
1 polymer ?
#
loop_
_entity_poly.entity_id
_entity_poly.type
_entity_poly.pdbx_seq_one_letter_code
_entity_poly.pdbx_strand_id
1 'polypeptide(L)'
;MFNEFKKMVDACGVDAILERHSDGTYALTLEDFEGFDDDWNEVEREYENEEAVDALLKWLEANYTERKSNLYIHYVFPDFRLTLGYASFDI
;
A
#
# COMPACT_ATOMS: atom_id res chain seq x y z
N MET A 1 -0.13 -4.92 -17.00
CA MET A 1 0.41 -4.94 -15.61
C MET A 1 -0.62 -4.51 -14.57
N PHE A 2 -1.47 -3.57 -14.90
CA PHE A 2 -2.46 -3.08 -13.92
C PHE A 2 -3.38 -4.19 -13.41
N ASN A 3 -3.85 -5.07 -14.27
CA ASN A 3 -4.74 -6.17 -13.87
C ASN A 3 -4.07 -7.14 -12.88
N GLU A 4 -2.80 -7.42 -13.07
CA GLU A 4 -2.03 -8.26 -12.14
C GLU A 4 -1.86 -7.55 -10.80
N PHE A 5 -1.52 -6.27 -10.83
CA PHE A 5 -1.41 -5.43 -9.66
C PHE A 5 -2.73 -5.40 -8.86
N LYS A 6 -3.85 -5.17 -9.55
CA LYS A 6 -5.18 -5.13 -8.93
C LYS A 6 -5.54 -6.43 -8.22
N LYS A 7 -5.22 -7.58 -8.83
CA LYS A 7 -5.43 -8.89 -8.21
C LYS A 7 -4.63 -9.05 -6.92
N MET A 8 -3.39 -8.57 -6.90
CA MET A 8 -2.55 -8.63 -5.71
C MET A 8 -3.07 -7.71 -4.61
N VAL A 9 -3.55 -6.52 -4.96
CA VAL A 9 -4.19 -5.60 -4.00
C VAL A 9 -5.44 -6.24 -3.41
N ASP A 10 -6.28 -6.85 -4.24
CA ASP A 10 -7.49 -7.53 -3.77
C ASP A 10 -7.17 -8.69 -2.82
N ALA A 11 -6.06 -9.39 -3.06
CA ALA A 11 -5.60 -10.47 -2.17
C ALA A 11 -5.15 -9.96 -0.79
N CYS A 12 -4.70 -8.72 -0.69
CA CYS A 12 -4.35 -8.09 0.58
C CYS A 12 -5.56 -7.76 1.45
N GLY A 13 -6.75 -7.68 0.85
CA GLY A 13 -7.99 -7.39 1.57
C GLY A 13 -7.94 -6.04 2.27
N VAL A 14 -8.23 -6.04 3.57
CA VAL A 14 -8.31 -4.80 4.37
C VAL A 14 -6.96 -4.13 4.61
N ASP A 15 -5.86 -4.82 4.35
CA ASP A 15 -4.52 -4.27 4.57
C ASP A 15 -4.08 -3.29 3.49
N ALA A 16 -4.73 -3.32 2.34
CA ALA A 16 -4.38 -2.47 1.21
C ALA A 16 -5.59 -1.67 0.73
N ILE A 17 -5.43 -0.36 0.66
CA ILE A 17 -6.44 0.55 0.14
C ILE A 17 -5.91 1.17 -1.14
N LEU A 18 -6.60 0.94 -2.25
CA LEU A 18 -6.26 1.49 -3.54
C LEU A 18 -7.26 2.57 -3.92
N GLU A 19 -6.76 3.77 -4.19
CA GLU A 19 -7.57 4.91 -4.63
C GLU A 19 -7.12 5.36 -6.02
N ARG A 20 -8.07 5.78 -6.83
CA ARG A 20 -7.81 6.40 -8.11
C ARG A 20 -8.01 7.90 -8.01
N HIS A 21 -7.02 8.67 -8.43
CA HIS A 21 -7.10 10.11 -8.51
C HIS A 21 -7.65 10.57 -9.86
N SER A 22 -8.16 11.81 -9.91
CA SER A 22 -8.76 12.38 -11.11
C SER A 22 -7.78 12.53 -12.29
N ASP A 23 -6.50 12.59 -12.02
CA ASP A 23 -5.44 12.64 -13.03
C ASP A 23 -5.07 11.28 -13.62
N GLY A 24 -5.72 10.22 -13.16
CA GLY A 24 -5.47 8.85 -13.64
C GLY A 24 -4.38 8.10 -12.88
N THR A 25 -3.73 8.73 -11.91
CA THR A 25 -2.79 8.04 -11.03
C THR A 25 -3.51 7.26 -9.93
N TYR A 26 -2.81 6.32 -9.33
CA TYR A 26 -3.34 5.51 -8.22
C TYR A 26 -2.52 5.76 -6.97
N ALA A 27 -3.17 5.69 -5.83
CA ALA A 27 -2.51 5.69 -4.52
C ALA A 27 -2.80 4.38 -3.82
N LEU A 28 -1.77 3.71 -3.35
CA LEU A 28 -1.87 2.51 -2.54
C LEU A 28 -1.44 2.84 -1.12
N THR A 29 -2.31 2.57 -0.15
CA THR A 29 -2.02 2.71 1.27
C THR A 29 -2.01 1.33 1.90
N LEU A 30 -0.93 0.99 2.57
CA LEU A 30 -0.82 -0.23 3.38
C LEU A 30 -1.02 0.15 4.83
N GLU A 31 -1.97 -0.49 5.50
CA GLU A 31 -2.37 -0.13 6.86
C GLU A 31 -1.87 -1.09 7.91
N ASP A 32 -1.03 -0.58 8.79
CA ASP A 32 -0.75 -1.13 10.10
C ASP A 32 -0.95 -0.02 11.13
N PHE A 33 -1.08 -0.33 12.39
CA PHE A 33 -1.12 0.72 13.40
C PHE A 33 -0.60 0.24 14.75
N GLU A 34 -0.02 1.21 15.47
CA GLU A 34 0.31 1.12 16.88
C GLU A 34 -0.30 2.34 17.56
N GLY A 35 -0.86 2.17 18.73
CA GLY A 35 -1.47 3.28 19.43
C GLY A 35 -2.17 2.85 20.71
N PHE A 36 -3.16 3.64 21.12
CA PHE A 36 -3.93 3.39 22.32
C PHE A 36 -5.41 3.39 22.00
N ASP A 37 -6.16 2.51 22.67
CA ASP A 37 -7.62 2.54 22.60
C ASP A 37 -8.21 3.65 23.48
N ASP A 38 -9.55 3.74 23.55
CA ASP A 38 -10.24 4.75 24.34
C ASP A 38 -9.95 4.65 25.84
N ASP A 39 -9.56 3.49 26.32
CA ASP A 39 -9.20 3.22 27.71
C ASP A 39 -7.69 3.33 27.99
N TRP A 40 -6.92 3.87 27.01
CA TRP A 40 -5.48 4.02 27.08
C TRP A 40 -4.70 2.70 27.18
N ASN A 41 -5.29 1.61 26.72
CA ASN A 41 -4.57 0.35 26.53
C ASN A 41 -3.79 0.40 25.24
N GLU A 42 -2.56 -0.06 25.28
CA GLU A 42 -1.72 -0.17 24.10
C GLU A 42 -2.32 -1.16 23.11
N VAL A 43 -2.49 -0.72 21.86
CA VAL A 43 -3.05 -1.52 20.79
C VAL A 43 -2.05 -1.58 19.65
N GLU A 44 -1.78 -2.79 19.18
CA GLU A 44 -0.91 -3.03 18.04
C GLU A 44 -1.66 -3.91 17.05
N ARG A 45 -1.65 -3.48 15.78
CA ARG A 45 -2.21 -4.26 14.69
C ARG A 45 -1.19 -4.40 13.59
N GLU A 46 -0.86 -5.64 13.27
CA GLU A 46 -0.06 -5.98 12.11
C GLU A 46 -0.99 -6.31 10.92
N TYR A 47 -0.39 -6.51 9.76
CA TYR A 47 -1.15 -6.92 8.59
C TYR A 47 -1.84 -8.26 8.80
N GLU A 48 -3.12 -8.34 8.45
CA GLU A 48 -3.88 -9.59 8.50
C GLU A 48 -3.47 -10.56 7.38
N ASN A 49 -3.08 -10.01 6.23
CA ASN A 49 -2.65 -10.77 5.05
C ASN A 49 -1.17 -10.47 4.73
N GLU A 50 -0.30 -10.66 5.68
CA GLU A 50 1.12 -10.33 5.58
C GLU A 50 1.79 -10.96 4.35
N GLU A 51 1.50 -12.21 4.06
CA GLU A 51 2.07 -12.89 2.89
C GLU A 51 1.65 -12.22 1.57
N ALA A 52 0.39 -11.78 1.48
CA ALA A 52 -0.11 -11.08 0.30
C ALA A 52 0.52 -9.70 0.18
N VAL A 53 0.70 -8.99 1.29
CA VAL A 53 1.38 -7.67 1.31
C VAL A 53 2.83 -7.83 0.88
N ASP A 54 3.55 -8.82 1.40
CA ASP A 54 4.93 -9.09 1.02
C ASP A 54 5.06 -9.44 -0.47
N ALA A 55 4.15 -10.24 -0.99
CA ALA A 55 4.12 -10.60 -2.41
C ALA A 55 3.88 -9.36 -3.28
N LEU A 56 2.97 -8.48 -2.86
CA LEU A 56 2.68 -7.22 -3.57
C LEU A 56 3.90 -6.31 -3.60
N LEU A 57 4.57 -6.12 -2.46
CA LEU A 57 5.76 -5.28 -2.37
C LEU A 57 6.90 -5.82 -3.25
N LYS A 58 7.12 -7.11 -3.25
CA LYS A 58 8.10 -7.76 -4.11
C LYS A 58 7.77 -7.59 -5.58
N TRP A 59 6.50 -7.73 -5.94
CA TRP A 59 6.06 -7.52 -7.32
C TRP A 59 6.28 -6.07 -7.76
N LEU A 60 5.98 -5.09 -6.92
CA LEU A 60 6.22 -3.68 -7.22
C LEU A 60 7.72 -3.42 -7.50
N GLU A 61 8.60 -3.91 -6.64
CA GLU A 61 10.04 -3.74 -6.81
C GLU A 61 10.59 -4.45 -8.05
N ALA A 62 9.99 -5.55 -8.47
CA ALA A 62 10.43 -6.33 -9.62
C ALA A 62 9.94 -5.78 -10.97
N ASN A 63 8.86 -5.02 -10.99
CA ASN A 63 8.14 -4.66 -12.22
C ASN A 63 8.07 -3.17 -12.53
N TYR A 64 8.48 -2.31 -11.64
CA TYR A 64 8.46 -0.87 -11.92
C TYR A 64 9.48 -0.49 -12.99
N THR A 65 9.14 0.53 -13.81
CA THR A 65 10.05 1.05 -14.84
C THR A 65 10.82 2.28 -14.35
N GLU A 66 10.24 3.06 -13.45
CA GLU A 66 10.87 4.22 -12.84
C GLU A 66 10.34 4.38 -11.43
N ARG A 67 11.24 4.67 -10.50
CA ARG A 67 10.90 4.97 -9.10
C ARG A 67 11.43 6.35 -8.75
N LYS A 68 10.55 7.21 -8.24
CA LYS A 68 10.90 8.52 -7.73
C LYS A 68 10.64 8.55 -6.23
N SER A 69 11.59 9.11 -5.49
CA SER A 69 11.51 9.22 -4.04
C SER A 69 11.61 10.68 -3.63
N ASN A 70 10.58 11.16 -2.94
CA ASN A 70 10.59 12.39 -2.17
C ASN A 70 10.08 12.03 -0.77
N LEU A 71 8.93 12.60 -0.36
CA LEU A 71 8.23 12.18 0.86
C LEU A 71 7.49 10.87 0.67
N TYR A 72 7.18 10.49 -0.57
CA TYR A 72 6.44 9.29 -0.94
C TYR A 72 7.22 8.50 -1.97
N ILE A 73 6.98 7.20 -2.01
CA ILE A 73 7.55 6.33 -3.04
C ILE A 73 6.62 6.31 -4.23
N HIS A 74 7.14 6.71 -5.38
CA HIS A 74 6.40 6.71 -6.64
C HIS A 74 6.95 5.64 -7.56
N TYR A 75 6.07 4.83 -8.11
CA TYR A 75 6.39 3.81 -9.09
C TYR A 75 5.74 4.17 -10.42
N VAL A 76 6.49 4.06 -11.50
CA VAL A 76 5.97 4.24 -12.86
C VAL A 76 6.02 2.90 -13.57
N PHE A 77 4.86 2.48 -14.07
CA PHE A 77 4.69 1.28 -14.87
C PHE A 77 4.27 1.67 -16.30
N PRO A 78 4.40 0.79 -17.29
CA PRO A 78 4.02 1.11 -18.66
C PRO A 78 2.57 1.56 -18.85
N ASP A 79 1.66 1.06 -18.02
CA ASP A 79 0.22 1.25 -18.13
C ASP A 79 -0.44 2.00 -16.97
N PHE A 80 0.31 2.29 -15.89
CA PHE A 80 -0.22 3.08 -14.77
C PHE A 80 0.91 3.68 -13.92
N ARG A 81 0.52 4.62 -13.06
CA ARG A 81 1.42 5.25 -12.09
C ARG A 81 0.86 5.06 -10.69
N LEU A 82 1.75 4.81 -9.75
CA LEU A 82 1.39 4.48 -8.38
C LEU A 82 2.19 5.30 -7.38
N THR A 83 1.49 5.83 -6.38
CA THR A 83 2.11 6.38 -5.16
C THR A 83 1.86 5.41 -4.02
N LEU A 84 2.93 4.95 -3.39
CA LEU A 84 2.85 4.06 -2.23
C LEU A 84 2.96 4.86 -0.94
N GLY A 85 2.00 4.66 -0.04
CA GLY A 85 1.98 5.25 1.28
C GLY A 85 1.82 4.20 2.37
N TYR A 86 2.25 4.54 3.56
CA TYR A 86 2.00 3.77 4.77
C TYR A 86 1.18 4.62 5.71
N ALA A 87 0.04 4.08 6.17
CA ALA A 87 -0.75 4.71 7.20
C ALA A 87 -0.46 4.02 8.52
N SER A 88 -0.10 4.80 9.53
CA SER A 88 0.02 4.31 10.89
C SER A 88 -0.80 5.20 11.81
N PHE A 89 -1.46 4.60 12.78
CA PHE A 89 -2.13 5.34 13.84
C PHE A 89 -1.21 5.39 15.04
N ASP A 90 -0.83 6.60 15.37
CA ASP A 90 -0.04 6.90 16.56
C ASP A 90 -0.82 7.92 17.37
N ILE A 91 -1.39 7.47 18.42
CA ILE A 91 -2.26 8.29 19.27
C ILE A 91 -1.54 8.70 20.54
#